data_f01920bc9f80237556404dc47f54f08b
#
_entry.id   f01920bc9f80237556404dc47f54f08b
#
_cell.length_a   1.000
_cell.length_b   1.000
_cell.length_c   1.000
_cell.angle_alpha   90.00
_cell.angle_beta   90.00
_cell.angle_gamma   90.00
#
_symmetry.space_group_name_H-M   'P 1'
#
loop_
_entity.id
_entity.type
_entity.pdbx_description
1 polymer ?
#
loop_
_entity_poly.entity_id
_entity_poly.type
_entity_poly.pdbx_seq_one_letter_code
_entity_poly.pdbx_strand_id
1 'polypeptide(L)'
;MATPSNPTGLRNPWLHLALSVACVATYELLLKRGARETAHVSETWSWTGLTGLASIYVWIAIVFVIISLFTWLYVLRYIPLSVAFPISQAVHVLVPLGSWLILGENIVTLRWIGIAFVSLGLAVVARPVARIEEEL
;
A
#
# COMPACT_ATOMS: atom_id res chain seq x y z
N MET A 1 10.64 -27.31 20.71
CA MET A 1 10.70 -26.27 19.65
C MET A 1 10.61 -24.95 20.37
N ALA A 2 11.67 -24.12 20.31
CA ALA A 2 11.65 -22.81 20.96
C ALA A 2 10.66 -21.92 20.20
N THR A 3 9.65 -21.42 20.87
CA THR A 3 8.78 -20.36 20.33
C THR A 3 9.67 -19.17 19.94
N PRO A 4 9.64 -18.69 18.69
CA PRO A 4 10.41 -17.52 18.32
C PRO A 4 9.88 -16.35 19.15
N SER A 5 10.71 -15.84 20.07
CA SER A 5 10.40 -14.65 20.85
C SER A 5 10.05 -13.53 19.88
N ASN A 6 8.84 -13.02 19.98
CA ASN A 6 8.35 -11.92 19.16
C ASN A 6 9.30 -10.73 19.36
N PRO A 7 10.07 -10.31 18.34
CA PRO A 7 11.07 -9.28 18.52
C PRO A 7 10.39 -7.96 18.85
N THR A 8 10.76 -7.40 20.02
CA THR A 8 10.23 -6.12 20.50
C THR A 8 10.96 -4.93 19.89
N GLY A 9 10.30 -3.79 19.77
CA GLY A 9 10.87 -2.56 19.23
C GLY A 9 10.88 -2.50 17.70
N LEU A 10 11.92 -1.92 17.11
CA LEU A 10 12.06 -1.71 15.65
C LEU A 10 12.12 -3.00 14.83
N ARG A 11 12.28 -4.16 15.46
CA ARG A 11 12.27 -5.49 14.82
C ARG A 11 10.89 -6.13 14.80
N ASN A 12 9.85 -5.45 15.32
CA ASN A 12 8.49 -5.98 15.34
C ASN A 12 7.96 -6.14 13.91
N PRO A 13 7.58 -7.36 13.47
CA PRO A 13 7.08 -7.59 12.11
C PRO A 13 5.78 -6.86 11.80
N TRP A 14 4.94 -6.59 12.80
CA TRP A 14 3.72 -5.81 12.65
C TRP A 14 4.00 -4.35 12.30
N LEU A 15 5.05 -3.77 12.91
CA LEU A 15 5.50 -2.42 12.56
C LEU A 15 5.99 -2.36 11.11
N HIS A 16 6.74 -3.39 10.67
CA HIS A 16 7.18 -3.48 9.27
C HIS A 16 6.01 -3.69 8.31
N LEU A 17 4.97 -4.43 8.70
CA LEU A 17 3.76 -4.58 7.90
C LEU A 17 3.05 -3.23 7.73
N ALA A 18 2.85 -2.48 8.82
CA ALA A 18 2.26 -1.15 8.76
C ALA A 18 3.12 -0.18 7.92
N LEU A 19 4.44 -0.24 8.08
CA LEU A 19 5.39 0.56 7.28
C LEU A 19 5.31 0.21 5.79
N SER A 20 5.24 -1.08 5.45
CA SER A 20 5.07 -1.53 4.06
C SER A 20 3.80 -0.97 3.45
N VAL A 21 2.66 -1.10 4.13
CA VAL A 21 1.37 -0.56 3.68
C VAL A 21 1.43 0.97 3.50
N ALA A 22 2.06 1.69 4.44
CA ALA A 22 2.25 3.13 4.33
C ALA A 22 3.14 3.52 3.14
N CYS A 23 4.24 2.79 2.91
CA CYS A 23 5.10 2.99 1.74
C CYS A 23 4.35 2.73 0.43
N VAL A 24 3.53 1.66 0.37
CA VAL A 24 2.69 1.35 -0.80
C VAL A 24 1.72 2.50 -1.07
N ALA A 25 0.96 2.94 -0.08
CA ALA A 25 0.03 4.06 -0.24
C ALA A 25 0.75 5.34 -0.70
N THR A 26 1.92 5.60 -0.16
CA THR A 26 2.72 6.78 -0.51
C THR A 26 3.21 6.72 -1.96
N TYR A 27 3.80 5.61 -2.40
CA TYR A 27 4.30 5.53 -3.78
C TYR A 27 3.17 5.57 -4.80
N GLU A 28 2.01 4.98 -4.53
CA GLU A 28 0.85 5.05 -5.43
C GLU A 28 0.35 6.48 -5.59
N LEU A 29 0.29 7.25 -4.50
CA LEU A 29 -0.07 8.67 -4.56
C LEU A 29 0.96 9.50 -5.32
N LEU A 30 2.26 9.22 -5.13
CA LEU A 30 3.34 9.88 -5.85
C LEU A 30 3.31 9.55 -7.36
N LEU A 31 3.11 8.28 -7.72
CA LEU A 31 2.94 7.87 -9.12
C LEU A 31 1.75 8.57 -9.77
N LYS A 32 0.63 8.66 -9.05
CA LYS A 32 -0.56 9.36 -9.54
C LYS A 32 -0.30 10.85 -9.75
N ARG A 33 0.42 11.49 -8.83
CA ARG A 33 0.83 12.89 -8.98
C ARG A 33 1.78 13.07 -10.15
N GLY A 34 2.80 12.21 -10.27
CA GLY A 34 3.74 12.25 -11.39
C GLY A 34 3.07 12.03 -12.74
N ALA A 35 2.12 11.10 -12.83
CA ALA A 35 1.34 10.88 -14.04
C ALA A 35 0.49 12.09 -14.44
N ARG A 36 -0.09 12.81 -13.47
CA ARG A 36 -0.82 14.06 -13.74
C ARG A 36 0.07 15.17 -14.23
N GLU A 37 1.24 15.34 -13.62
CA GLU A 37 2.20 16.37 -13.99
C GLU A 37 2.71 16.17 -15.42
N THR A 38 2.91 14.92 -15.83
CA THR A 38 3.44 14.58 -17.17
C THR A 38 2.37 14.37 -18.23
N ALA A 39 1.09 14.36 -17.87
CA ALA A 39 -0.02 14.16 -18.80
C ALA A 39 -0.06 15.21 -19.96
N HIS A 40 0.49 16.39 -19.71
CA HIS A 40 0.52 17.51 -20.69
C HIS A 40 1.81 17.59 -21.51
N VAL A 41 2.82 16.77 -21.21
CA VAL A 41 4.18 16.96 -21.74
C VAL A 41 4.37 16.44 -23.16
N SER A 42 3.56 15.49 -23.63
CA SER A 42 3.70 15.03 -25.01
C SER A 42 2.55 14.09 -25.44
N GLU A 43 1.74 14.52 -26.41
CA GLU A 43 0.79 13.65 -27.09
C GLU A 43 1.49 12.55 -27.90
N THR A 44 2.70 12.80 -28.40
CA THR A 44 3.43 11.93 -29.32
C THR A 44 4.03 10.69 -28.64
N TRP A 45 4.38 10.79 -27.36
CA TRP A 45 5.04 9.71 -26.61
C TRP A 45 4.19 9.14 -25.45
N SER A 46 2.97 9.62 -25.30
CA SER A 46 2.06 9.22 -24.22
C SER A 46 1.75 7.71 -24.18
N TRP A 47 1.72 7.05 -25.33
CA TRP A 47 1.46 5.62 -25.46
C TRP A 47 2.58 4.72 -24.90
N THR A 48 3.82 5.25 -24.76
CA THR A 48 4.97 4.48 -24.23
C THR A 48 5.06 4.46 -22.71
N GLY A 49 4.33 5.34 -22.01
CA GLY A 49 4.44 5.53 -20.56
C GLY A 49 5.79 6.13 -20.08
N LEU A 50 6.76 6.34 -20.98
CA LEU A 50 8.09 6.85 -20.66
C LEU A 50 8.05 8.32 -20.21
N THR A 51 7.02 9.08 -20.58
CA THR A 51 6.83 10.47 -20.15
C THR A 51 6.77 10.62 -18.62
N GLY A 52 6.26 9.60 -17.94
CA GLY A 52 6.24 9.56 -16.47
C GLY A 52 7.62 9.63 -15.84
N LEU A 53 8.66 9.09 -16.49
CA LEU A 53 10.05 9.15 -16.00
C LEU A 53 10.64 10.56 -15.94
N ALA A 54 10.01 11.52 -16.60
CA ALA A 54 10.41 12.94 -16.52
C ALA A 54 10.01 13.60 -15.19
N SER A 55 9.10 12.98 -14.42
CA SER A 55 8.66 13.52 -13.13
C SER A 55 9.54 13.03 -11.98
N ILE A 56 9.97 13.97 -11.12
CA ILE A 56 10.72 13.65 -9.89
C ILE A 56 9.88 12.79 -8.94
N TYR A 57 8.56 12.93 -8.94
CA TYR A 57 7.66 12.11 -8.10
C TYR A 57 7.74 10.64 -8.44
N VAL A 58 7.95 10.28 -9.70
CA VAL A 58 8.12 8.89 -10.13
C VAL A 58 9.42 8.30 -9.58
N TRP A 59 10.51 9.05 -9.57
CA TRP A 59 11.78 8.60 -9.00
C TRP A 59 11.70 8.38 -7.48
N ILE A 60 11.04 9.30 -6.77
CA ILE A 60 10.78 9.14 -5.34
C ILE A 60 9.90 7.91 -5.10
N ALA A 61 8.87 7.71 -5.92
CA ALA A 61 8.00 6.54 -5.83
C ALA A 61 8.78 5.23 -5.99
N ILE A 62 9.74 5.15 -6.93
CA ILE A 62 10.60 3.99 -7.12
C ILE A 62 11.38 3.65 -5.84
N VAL A 63 11.92 4.65 -5.14
CA VAL A 63 12.60 4.43 -3.86
C VAL A 63 11.64 3.83 -2.83
N PHE A 64 10.41 4.35 -2.72
CA PHE A 64 9.40 3.80 -1.80
C PHE A 64 8.97 2.38 -2.17
N VAL A 65 8.90 2.04 -3.47
CA VAL A 65 8.63 0.67 -3.93
C VAL A 65 9.72 -0.28 -3.43
N ILE A 66 10.98 0.11 -3.57
CA ILE A 66 12.12 -0.71 -3.13
C ILE A 66 12.08 -0.90 -1.60
N ILE A 67 11.86 0.16 -0.84
CA ILE A 67 11.73 0.09 0.63
C ILE A 67 10.56 -0.82 1.02
N SER A 68 9.41 -0.65 0.37
CA SER A 68 8.22 -1.49 0.60
C SER A 68 8.51 -2.97 0.34
N LEU A 69 9.23 -3.29 -0.76
CA LEU A 69 9.59 -4.65 -1.10
C LEU A 69 10.45 -5.30 0.00
N PHE A 70 11.52 -4.64 0.45
CA PHE A 70 12.37 -5.17 1.51
C PHE A 70 11.62 -5.35 2.84
N THR A 71 10.79 -4.37 3.18
CA THR A 71 9.95 -4.42 4.39
C THR A 71 8.95 -5.56 4.31
N TRP A 72 8.32 -5.78 3.14
CA TRP A 72 7.39 -6.87 2.89
C TRP A 72 8.06 -8.24 2.98
N LEU A 73 9.24 -8.41 2.38
CA LEU A 73 10.01 -9.66 2.48
C LEU A 73 10.39 -9.96 3.94
N TYR A 74 10.72 -8.92 4.73
CA TYR A 74 10.98 -9.08 6.15
C TYR A 74 9.72 -9.56 6.89
N VAL A 75 8.55 -8.99 6.60
CA VAL A 75 7.26 -9.39 7.20
C VAL A 75 6.97 -10.86 6.93
N LEU A 76 7.12 -11.32 5.68
CA LEU A 76 6.84 -12.70 5.28
C LEU A 76 7.77 -13.74 5.96
N ARG A 77 8.87 -13.30 6.53
CA ARG A 77 9.76 -14.17 7.32
C ARG A 77 9.15 -14.56 8.67
N TYR A 78 8.26 -13.72 9.23
CA TYR A 78 7.71 -13.88 10.57
C TYR A 78 6.20 -14.07 10.59
N ILE A 79 5.49 -13.49 9.63
CA ILE A 79 4.03 -13.52 9.53
C ILE A 79 3.65 -14.36 8.30
N PRO A 80 2.78 -15.36 8.43
CA PRO A 80 2.32 -16.14 7.29
C PRO A 80 1.56 -15.25 6.30
N LEU A 81 1.71 -15.56 5.01
CA LEU A 81 1.10 -14.81 3.91
C LEU A 81 -0.41 -14.72 4.04
N SER A 82 -1.07 -15.77 4.57
CA SER A 82 -2.51 -15.81 4.81
C SER A 82 -3.01 -14.70 5.74
N VAL A 83 -2.14 -14.21 6.62
CA VAL A 83 -2.43 -13.11 7.56
C VAL A 83 -1.95 -11.77 7.00
N ALA A 84 -0.71 -11.73 6.51
CA ALA A 84 -0.10 -10.48 6.02
C ALA A 84 -0.80 -9.93 4.78
N PHE A 85 -1.24 -10.80 3.85
CA PHE A 85 -1.85 -10.39 2.60
C PHE A 85 -3.20 -9.67 2.79
N PRO A 86 -4.19 -10.20 3.54
CA PRO A 86 -5.44 -9.47 3.78
C PRO A 86 -5.23 -8.10 4.42
N ILE A 87 -4.30 -8.00 5.38
CA ILE A 87 -4.00 -6.73 6.05
C ILE A 87 -3.41 -5.72 5.07
N SER A 88 -2.53 -6.17 4.17
CA SER A 88 -1.95 -5.28 3.15
C SER A 88 -2.99 -4.71 2.17
N GLN A 89 -4.14 -5.38 1.99
CA GLN A 89 -5.24 -4.88 1.16
C GLN A 89 -5.88 -3.59 1.70
N ALA A 90 -5.59 -3.20 2.94
CA ALA A 90 -5.98 -1.89 3.47
C ALA A 90 -5.49 -0.73 2.59
N VAL A 91 -4.44 -0.92 1.79
CA VAL A 91 -3.95 0.06 0.83
C VAL A 91 -5.04 0.49 -0.17
N HIS A 92 -5.91 -0.42 -0.59
CA HIS A 92 -7.00 -0.12 -1.52
C HIS A 92 -8.09 0.80 -0.94
N VAL A 93 -8.11 0.98 0.37
CA VAL A 93 -8.92 2.00 1.06
C VAL A 93 -8.11 3.27 1.28
N LEU A 94 -6.85 3.13 1.69
CA LEU A 94 -5.98 4.27 2.02
C LEU A 94 -5.64 5.12 0.80
N VAL A 95 -5.38 4.51 -0.35
CA VAL A 95 -4.99 5.23 -1.58
C VAL A 95 -6.12 6.12 -2.13
N PRO A 96 -7.36 5.64 -2.31
CA PRO A 96 -8.45 6.52 -2.70
C PRO A 96 -8.71 7.65 -1.70
N LEU A 97 -8.68 7.36 -0.40
CA LEU A 97 -8.86 8.37 0.65
C LEU A 97 -7.73 9.40 0.63
N GLY A 98 -6.47 8.93 0.53
CA GLY A 98 -5.31 9.82 0.40
C GLY A 98 -5.37 10.67 -0.88
N SER A 99 -5.83 10.09 -1.98
CA SER A 99 -6.03 10.81 -3.24
C SER A 99 -7.07 11.93 -3.12
N TRP A 100 -8.16 11.65 -2.43
CA TRP A 100 -9.19 12.65 -2.16
C TRP A 100 -8.67 13.79 -1.26
N LEU A 101 -7.99 13.44 -0.16
CA LEU A 101 -7.49 14.41 0.83
C LEU A 101 -6.30 15.24 0.31
N ILE A 102 -5.34 14.60 -0.38
CA ILE A 102 -4.06 15.21 -0.75
C ILE A 102 -4.11 15.82 -2.15
N LEU A 103 -4.74 15.11 -3.11
CA LEU A 103 -4.80 15.54 -4.50
C LEU A 103 -6.09 16.31 -4.82
N GLY A 104 -7.04 16.42 -3.88
CA GLY A 104 -8.30 17.12 -4.08
C GLY A 104 -9.19 16.49 -5.15
N GLU A 105 -9.06 15.18 -5.40
CA GLU A 105 -9.87 14.49 -6.40
C GLU A 105 -11.30 14.28 -5.92
N ASN A 106 -12.27 14.62 -6.76
CA ASN A 106 -13.65 14.24 -6.52
C ASN A 106 -13.80 12.72 -6.73
N ILE A 107 -14.13 12.01 -5.66
CA ILE A 107 -14.42 10.58 -5.72
C ILE A 107 -15.84 10.41 -6.23
N VAL A 108 -16.00 9.75 -7.39
CA VAL A 108 -17.31 9.39 -7.96
C VAL A 108 -18.02 8.44 -7.00
N THR A 109 -19.35 8.58 -6.86
CA THR A 109 -20.20 7.76 -5.97
C THR A 109 -19.96 6.25 -6.11
N LEU A 110 -19.74 5.77 -7.34
CA LEU A 110 -19.43 4.37 -7.60
C LEU A 110 -18.14 3.91 -6.90
N ARG A 111 -17.14 4.78 -6.80
CA ARG A 111 -15.87 4.50 -6.11
C ARG A 111 -16.06 4.42 -4.59
N TRP A 112 -16.94 5.24 -4.02
CA TRP A 112 -17.33 5.14 -2.60
C TRP A 112 -17.97 3.80 -2.27
N ILE A 113 -18.82 3.29 -3.16
CA ILE A 113 -19.43 1.96 -3.03
C ILE A 113 -18.33 0.88 -3.05
N GLY A 114 -17.37 0.96 -3.98
CA GLY A 114 -16.24 0.03 -4.04
C GLY A 114 -15.39 0.04 -2.77
N ILE A 115 -15.07 1.23 -2.24
CA ILE A 115 -14.32 1.39 -0.97
C ILE A 115 -15.08 0.73 0.19
N ALA A 116 -16.40 0.90 0.26
CA ALA A 116 -17.24 0.30 1.28
C ALA A 116 -17.20 -1.24 1.20
N PHE A 117 -17.31 -1.82 -0.01
CA PHE A 117 -17.22 -3.28 -0.20
C PHE A 117 -15.85 -3.84 0.18
N VAL A 118 -14.77 -3.18 -0.22
CA VAL A 118 -13.40 -3.59 0.16
C VAL A 118 -13.20 -3.50 1.66
N SER A 119 -13.67 -2.43 2.30
CA SER A 119 -13.60 -2.24 3.76
C SER A 119 -14.38 -3.32 4.50
N LEU A 120 -15.57 -3.68 4.00
CA LEU A 120 -16.38 -4.75 4.57
C LEU A 120 -15.68 -6.11 4.43
N GLY A 121 -15.14 -6.42 3.24
CA GLY A 121 -14.37 -7.64 3.01
C GLY A 121 -13.16 -7.75 3.94
N LEU A 122 -12.42 -6.65 4.11
CA LEU A 122 -11.29 -6.58 5.01
C LEU A 122 -11.72 -6.81 6.47
N ALA A 123 -12.82 -6.22 6.92
CA ALA A 123 -13.35 -6.40 8.26
C ALA A 123 -13.78 -7.85 8.54
N VAL A 124 -14.35 -8.53 7.54
CA VAL A 124 -14.72 -9.95 7.65
C VAL A 124 -13.49 -10.83 7.80
N VAL A 125 -12.43 -10.59 7.02
CA VAL A 125 -11.19 -11.37 7.05
C VAL A 125 -10.33 -11.04 8.28
N ALA A 126 -10.40 -9.83 8.81
CA ALA A 126 -9.63 -9.43 9.99
C ALA A 126 -10.03 -10.19 11.26
N ARG A 127 -11.29 -10.61 11.40
CA ARG A 127 -11.80 -11.33 12.59
C ARG A 127 -11.10 -12.66 12.84
N PRO A 128 -10.98 -13.62 11.88
CA PRO A 128 -10.26 -14.87 12.09
C PRO A 128 -8.75 -14.66 12.27
N VAL A 129 -8.16 -13.61 11.69
CA VAL A 129 -6.74 -13.27 11.84
C VAL A 129 -6.42 -12.87 13.27
N ALA A 130 -7.27 -12.07 13.92
CA ALA A 130 -7.08 -11.67 15.32
C ALA A 130 -7.13 -12.88 16.29
N ARG A 131 -7.93 -13.90 15.99
CA ARG A 131 -7.99 -15.13 16.80
C ARG A 131 -6.73 -16.00 16.68
N ILE A 132 -6.10 -16.03 15.51
CA ILE A 132 -4.86 -16.79 15.28
C ILE A 132 -3.70 -16.15 16.06
N GLU A 133 -3.72 -14.84 16.24
CA GLU A 133 -2.71 -14.09 17.00
C GLU A 133 -2.79 -14.39 18.51
N GLU A 134 -3.98 -14.66 19.05
CA GLU A 134 -4.17 -15.04 20.45
C GLU A 134 -3.68 -16.47 20.76
N GLU A 135 -3.57 -17.33 19.74
CA GLU A 135 -3.11 -18.72 19.88
C GLU A 135 -1.61 -18.92 19.62
N LEU A 136 -0.88 -17.88 19.17
CA LEU A 136 0.57 -17.88 18.91
C LEU A 136 1.35 -17.18 20.00
#